data_475f562025d56d7ca1e30660e3db50e2
#
_entry.id   475f562025d56d7ca1e30660e3db50e2
#
_cell.length_a   1.000
_cell.length_b   1.000
_cell.length_c   1.000
_cell.angle_alpha   90.00
_cell.angle_beta   90.00
_cell.angle_gamma   90.00
#
_symmetry.space_group_name_H-M   'P 1'
#
loop_
_entity.id
_entity.type
_entity.pdbx_description
1 polymer ?
#
loop_
_entity_poly.entity_id
_entity_poly.type
_entity_poly.pdbx_seq_one_letter_code
_entity_poly.pdbx_strand_id
1 'polypeptide(L)'
;MVTRIISANTSEILKMDGTQLKQSIKASEGRTVLSENVVTEPAIDNLTTSEIAAAFGADLILLNLFDTLNPKVSGLEVDKPENTVKKLQKLTGRPIG
;
A
#
# COMPACT_ATOMS: atom_id res chain seq x y z
N MET A 1 -17.61 14.95 4.15
CA MET A 1 -17.87 13.66 3.48
C MET A 1 -16.53 13.03 3.02
N VAL A 2 -16.34 11.76 3.26
CA VAL A 2 -15.11 11.06 2.84
C VAL A 2 -15.29 10.52 1.42
N THR A 3 -14.29 10.73 0.57
CA THR A 3 -14.28 10.19 -0.79
C THR A 3 -14.14 8.66 -0.72
N ARG A 4 -14.86 7.93 -1.59
CA ARG A 4 -14.70 6.47 -1.71
C ARG A 4 -13.27 6.13 -2.11
N ILE A 5 -12.69 5.10 -1.51
CA ILE A 5 -11.30 4.74 -1.81
C ILE A 5 -11.10 4.42 -3.30
N ILE A 6 -12.09 3.83 -3.93
CA ILE A 6 -12.03 3.51 -5.36
C ILE A 6 -12.03 4.73 -6.28
N SER A 7 -12.36 5.92 -5.74
CA SER A 7 -12.40 7.19 -6.47
C SER A 7 -11.37 8.19 -5.96
N ALA A 8 -10.71 7.90 -4.83
CA ALA A 8 -9.76 8.81 -4.22
C ALA A 8 -8.44 8.82 -4.98
N ASN A 9 -7.83 10.00 -5.10
CA ASN A 9 -6.50 10.10 -5.66
C ASN A 9 -5.43 9.85 -4.58
N THR A 10 -4.20 9.68 -4.99
CA THR A 10 -3.06 9.40 -4.10
C THR A 10 -2.94 10.41 -2.97
N SER A 11 -3.05 11.70 -3.25
CA SER A 11 -2.89 12.74 -2.23
C SER A 11 -3.98 12.68 -1.17
N GLU A 12 -5.21 12.33 -1.54
CA GLU A 12 -6.31 12.13 -0.61
C GLU A 12 -6.07 10.90 0.28
N ILE A 13 -5.64 9.79 -0.33
CA ILE A 13 -5.36 8.54 0.38
C ILE A 13 -4.26 8.72 1.42
N LEU A 14 -3.17 9.36 1.05
CA LEU A 14 -2.02 9.55 1.94
C LEU A 14 -2.31 10.48 3.13
N LYS A 15 -3.38 11.27 3.06
CA LYS A 15 -3.81 12.15 4.16
C LYS A 15 -4.83 11.52 5.09
N MET A 16 -5.40 10.37 4.75
CA MET A 16 -6.42 9.72 5.57
C MET A 16 -5.83 9.16 6.87
N ASP A 17 -6.52 9.41 7.98
CA ASP A 17 -6.30 8.67 9.22
C ASP A 17 -7.08 7.35 9.18
N GLY A 18 -6.94 6.52 10.23
CA GLY A 18 -7.60 5.21 10.27
C GLY A 18 -9.13 5.29 10.20
N THR A 19 -9.73 6.28 10.84
CA THR A 19 -11.19 6.48 10.82
C THR A 19 -11.67 6.89 9.43
N GLN A 20 -10.96 7.82 8.80
CA GLN A 20 -11.28 8.28 7.45
C GLN A 20 -11.11 7.15 6.43
N LEU A 21 -10.06 6.34 6.56
CA LEU A 21 -9.83 5.18 5.71
C LEU A 21 -10.98 4.18 5.83
N LYS A 22 -11.41 3.88 7.05
CA LYS A 22 -12.55 2.98 7.29
C LYS A 22 -13.81 3.48 6.62
N GLN A 23 -14.11 4.77 6.75
CA GLN A 23 -15.28 5.38 6.12
C GLN A 23 -15.18 5.35 4.59
N SER A 24 -13.99 5.59 4.05
CA SER A 24 -13.72 5.53 2.62
C SER A 24 -13.97 4.13 2.03
N ILE A 25 -13.54 3.10 2.75
CA ILE A 25 -13.76 1.70 2.37
C ILE A 25 -15.25 1.38 2.39
N LYS A 26 -15.96 1.76 3.46
CA LYS A 26 -17.41 1.58 3.56
C LYS A 26 -18.17 2.27 2.42
N ALA A 27 -17.77 3.48 2.08
CA ALA A 27 -18.39 4.25 0.99
C ALA A 27 -18.20 3.59 -0.37
N SER A 28 -17.22 2.70 -0.52
CA SER A 28 -16.99 1.93 -1.76
C SER A 28 -17.94 0.74 -1.93
N GLU A 29 -18.75 0.44 -0.92
CA GLU A 29 -19.82 -0.59 -0.99
C GLU A 29 -19.33 -1.96 -1.44
N GLY A 30 -18.21 -2.43 -0.88
CA GLY A 30 -17.67 -3.75 -1.19
C GLY A 30 -16.85 -3.84 -2.48
N ARG A 31 -16.60 -2.73 -3.15
CA ARG A 31 -15.80 -2.69 -4.38
C ARG A 31 -14.31 -2.45 -4.15
N THR A 32 -13.89 -2.44 -2.89
CA THR A 32 -12.48 -2.26 -2.51
C THR A 32 -11.71 -3.56 -2.75
N VAL A 33 -10.55 -3.47 -3.39
CA VAL A 33 -9.67 -4.61 -3.64
C VAL A 33 -8.44 -4.52 -2.75
N LEU A 34 -8.24 -5.55 -1.91
CA LEU A 34 -7.05 -5.71 -1.09
C LEU A 34 -6.14 -6.72 -1.77
N SER A 35 -4.87 -6.37 -1.97
CA SER A 35 -3.85 -7.29 -2.46
C SER A 35 -2.87 -7.63 -1.34
N GLU A 36 -2.68 -8.93 -1.09
CA GLU A 36 -1.67 -9.41 -0.16
C GLU A 36 -0.39 -9.71 -0.94
N ASN A 37 0.71 -9.09 -0.53
CA ASN A 37 1.97 -9.17 -1.26
C ASN A 37 3.08 -9.79 -0.41
N VAL A 38 3.72 -10.84 -0.93
CA VAL A 38 4.90 -11.43 -0.32
C VAL A 38 6.09 -10.52 -0.63
N VAL A 39 6.73 -9.99 0.41
CA VAL A 39 7.78 -8.97 0.25
C VAL A 39 9.18 -9.54 0.04
N THR A 40 9.35 -10.85 0.22
CA THR A 40 10.66 -11.51 0.17
C THR A 40 11.12 -11.87 -1.24
N GLU A 41 10.22 -11.88 -2.22
CA GLU A 41 10.53 -12.25 -3.60
C GLU A 41 9.90 -11.26 -4.59
N PRO A 42 10.68 -10.73 -5.54
CA PRO A 42 10.14 -9.84 -6.56
C PRO A 42 9.56 -10.65 -7.72
N ALA A 43 8.45 -10.16 -8.29
CA ALA A 43 7.94 -10.70 -9.54
C ALA A 43 8.74 -10.16 -10.74
N ILE A 44 9.26 -8.94 -10.63
CA ILE A 44 10.10 -8.28 -11.64
C ILE A 44 11.28 -7.65 -10.90
N ASP A 45 12.49 -7.78 -11.45
CA ASP A 45 13.70 -7.21 -10.86
C ASP A 45 13.58 -5.70 -10.67
N ASN A 46 14.04 -5.22 -9.51
CA ASN A 46 14.06 -3.80 -9.13
C ASN A 46 12.68 -3.15 -9.01
N LEU A 47 11.62 -3.95 -8.92
CA LEU A 47 10.25 -3.46 -8.75
C LEU A 47 9.58 -4.23 -7.63
N THR A 48 8.94 -3.51 -6.69
CA THR A 48 8.22 -4.18 -5.61
C THR A 48 6.93 -4.81 -6.14
N THR A 49 6.52 -5.92 -5.53
CA THR A 49 5.22 -6.55 -5.85
C THR A 49 4.07 -5.61 -5.56
N SER A 50 4.22 -4.76 -4.52
CA SER A 50 3.19 -3.77 -4.14
C SER A 50 2.98 -2.71 -5.22
N GLU A 51 4.04 -2.24 -5.88
CA GLU A 51 3.92 -1.30 -6.99
C GLU A 51 3.16 -1.92 -8.17
N ILE A 52 3.42 -3.20 -8.45
CA ILE A 52 2.71 -3.94 -9.49
C ILE A 52 1.23 -4.07 -9.13
N ALA A 53 0.92 -4.48 -7.90
CA ALA A 53 -0.46 -4.61 -7.43
C ALA A 53 -1.22 -3.29 -7.53
N ALA A 54 -0.60 -2.19 -7.12
CA ALA A 54 -1.21 -0.85 -7.21
C ALA A 54 -1.48 -0.46 -8.67
N ALA A 55 -0.54 -0.74 -9.58
CA ALA A 55 -0.67 -0.43 -11.00
C ALA A 55 -1.82 -1.22 -11.65
N PHE A 56 -2.11 -2.42 -11.15
CA PHE A 56 -3.19 -3.26 -11.65
C PHE A 56 -4.51 -3.09 -10.89
N GLY A 57 -4.63 -2.08 -10.02
CA GLY A 57 -5.91 -1.68 -9.46
C GLY A 57 -6.17 -2.05 -8.00
N ALA A 58 -5.17 -2.49 -7.25
CA ALA A 58 -5.35 -2.71 -5.81
C ALA A 58 -5.59 -1.38 -5.10
N ASP A 59 -6.56 -1.36 -4.19
CA ASP A 59 -6.90 -0.19 -3.39
C ASP A 59 -6.16 -0.19 -2.06
N LEU A 60 -5.91 -1.37 -1.52
CA LEU A 60 -5.22 -1.60 -0.25
C LEU A 60 -4.14 -2.65 -0.46
N ILE A 61 -3.05 -2.52 0.26
CA ILE A 61 -1.94 -3.48 0.18
C ILE A 61 -1.64 -4.03 1.57
N LEU A 62 -1.59 -5.36 1.68
CA LEU A 62 -1.21 -6.07 2.89
C LEU A 62 0.12 -6.78 2.66
N LEU A 63 1.12 -6.44 3.48
CA LEU A 63 2.44 -7.05 3.38
C LEU A 63 2.45 -8.40 4.10
N ASN A 64 2.92 -9.44 3.40
CA ASN A 64 3.09 -10.78 3.93
C ASN A 64 4.58 -11.08 4.05
N LEU A 65 4.96 -11.77 5.13
CA LEU A 65 6.36 -12.10 5.45
C LEU A 65 7.23 -10.87 5.72
N PHE A 66 6.60 -9.76 6.14
CA PHE A 66 7.29 -8.54 6.49
C PHE A 66 7.74 -8.59 7.95
N ASP A 67 9.04 -8.49 8.20
CA ASP A 67 9.61 -8.47 9.54
C ASP A 67 9.74 -7.01 10.01
N THR A 68 8.95 -6.63 11.00
CA THR A 68 8.96 -5.27 11.55
C THR A 68 10.26 -4.93 12.30
N LEU A 69 11.01 -5.94 12.74
CA LEU A 69 12.29 -5.76 13.42
C LEU A 69 13.47 -5.65 12.45
N ASN A 70 13.28 -6.14 11.22
CA ASN A 70 14.26 -6.05 10.16
C ASN A 70 13.53 -5.75 8.84
N PRO A 71 13.01 -4.52 8.69
CA PRO A 71 12.14 -4.18 7.56
C PRO A 71 12.90 -4.26 6.23
N LYS A 72 12.44 -5.15 5.35
CA LYS A 72 12.97 -5.27 3.98
C LYS A 72 11.83 -5.63 3.04
N VAL A 73 11.82 -4.95 1.90
CA VAL A 73 10.91 -5.26 0.79
C VAL A 73 11.77 -5.46 -0.45
N SER A 74 11.66 -6.62 -1.08
CA SER A 74 12.42 -6.92 -2.28
C SER A 74 12.09 -5.92 -3.39
N GLY A 75 13.12 -5.35 -4.00
CA GLY A 75 12.95 -4.32 -5.03
C GLY A 75 12.89 -2.90 -4.50
N LEU A 76 12.93 -2.70 -3.18
CA LEU A 76 12.88 -1.39 -2.55
C LEU A 76 14.20 -1.09 -1.84
N GLU A 77 14.79 0.06 -2.16
CA GLU A 77 15.97 0.57 -1.46
C GLU A 77 15.58 1.76 -0.58
N VAL A 78 16.05 1.79 0.65
CA VAL A 78 15.78 2.87 1.61
C VAL A 78 17.07 3.26 2.32
N ASP A 79 17.19 4.55 2.65
CA ASP A 79 18.34 5.05 3.40
C ASP A 79 18.35 4.53 4.84
N LYS A 80 17.14 4.41 5.43
CA LYS A 80 16.97 3.93 6.80
C LYS A 80 15.84 2.90 6.84
N PRO A 81 16.03 1.75 7.53
CA PRO A 81 15.00 0.70 7.61
C PRO A 81 13.66 1.19 8.14
N GLU A 82 13.64 2.14 9.06
CA GLU A 82 12.39 2.70 9.61
C GLU A 82 11.55 3.43 8.58
N ASN A 83 12.11 3.79 7.42
CA ASN A 83 11.40 4.48 6.34
C ASN A 83 10.81 3.53 5.29
N THR A 84 10.96 2.21 5.46
CA THR A 84 10.54 1.22 4.46
C THR A 84 9.06 1.32 4.09
N VAL A 85 8.18 1.24 5.09
CA VAL A 85 6.73 1.29 4.83
C VAL A 85 6.32 2.66 4.29
N LYS A 86 6.88 3.72 4.83
CA LYS A 86 6.58 5.09 4.40
C LYS A 86 6.95 5.32 2.93
N LYS A 87 8.12 4.83 2.52
CA LYS A 87 8.55 4.93 1.13
C LYS A 87 7.64 4.11 0.22
N LEU A 88 7.25 2.91 0.66
CA LEU A 88 6.33 2.06 -0.09
C LEU A 88 4.96 2.72 -0.28
N GLN A 89 4.43 3.38 0.75
CA GLN A 89 3.20 4.16 0.66
C GLN A 89 3.30 5.27 -0.40
N LYS A 90 4.42 5.98 -0.44
CA LYS A 90 4.63 7.04 -1.43
C LYS A 90 4.73 6.49 -2.85
N LEU A 91 5.41 5.36 -3.03
CA LEU A 91 5.57 4.74 -4.35
C LEU A 91 4.26 4.17 -4.89
N THR A 92 3.45 3.57 -4.03
CA THR A 92 2.19 2.94 -4.44
C THR A 92 1.01 3.91 -4.43
N GLY A 93 1.07 4.92 -3.56
CA GLY A 93 -0.07 5.81 -3.33
C GLY A 93 -1.25 5.10 -2.67
N ARG A 94 -0.99 3.99 -1.95
CA ARG A 94 -2.03 3.16 -1.34
C ARG A 94 -1.76 2.95 0.15
N PRO A 95 -2.81 2.71 0.96
CA PRO A 95 -2.63 2.29 2.35
C PRO A 95 -1.89 0.95 2.40
N ILE A 96 -0.94 0.85 3.31
CA ILE A 96 -0.12 -0.35 3.51
C ILE A 96 -0.43 -0.92 4.90
N GLY A 97 -0.74 -2.18 4.92
CA GLY A 97 -0.95 -2.91 6.17
C GLY A 97 -0.02 -4.08 6.33
#